data_78aeebb3b142daab5b4f0e26cd7d88cf
#
_entry.id   78aeebb3b142daab5b4f0e26cd7d88cf
#
_cell.length_a   1.000
_cell.length_b   1.000
_cell.length_c   1.000
_cell.angle_alpha   90.00
_cell.angle_beta   90.00
_cell.angle_gamma   90.00
#
_symmetry.space_group_name_H-M   'P 1'
#
loop_
_entity.id
_entity.type
_entity.pdbx_description
1 polymer ?
#
loop_
_entity_poly.entity_id
_entity_poly.type
_entity_poly.pdbx_seq_one_letter_code
_entity_poly.pdbx_strand_id
1 'polypeptide(L)'
;MKAAGTKRGRVAGHKVLTIPHKNGKLEAAAVKHYLERFYQDGSCTHMVQPGMVYISHPTEYGTLYTKEELKALRKVCEEYQLPLFLDGARLGYGLCAPGTDVTLADLAKLCDVFYIGGTKVGALFGEAVVFPKKNTVPGFFTLMKQQGAVLAKGRLLGIQFDTLFTENLYLKISAHAIEMAMRIKELLTEHGCPLYINSPTNQQFVVLNAAQREALKDRVSCETWEELENGAAAVRFASSWATKPEDVEELGRILKTLP
;
A
#
# COMPACT_ATOMS: atom_id res chain seq x y z
N MET A 1 -3.69 13.75 8.74
CA MET A 1 -3.19 12.65 7.90
C MET A 1 -3.15 11.35 8.68
N LYS A 2 -3.85 10.32 8.25
CA LYS A 2 -3.98 9.05 8.99
C LYS A 2 -3.15 7.99 8.25
N ALA A 3 -1.96 7.67 8.76
CA ALA A 3 -1.25 6.49 8.29
C ALA A 3 -2.12 5.23 8.54
N ALA A 4 -2.30 4.38 7.54
CA ALA A 4 -3.17 3.20 7.62
C ALA A 4 -2.84 2.24 8.78
N GLY A 5 -1.58 2.23 9.24
CA GLY A 5 -1.13 1.43 10.39
C GLY A 5 -1.57 1.92 11.78
N THR A 6 -2.05 3.18 11.91
CA THR A 6 -2.27 3.79 13.22
C THR A 6 -3.43 3.18 14.02
N LYS A 7 -4.49 2.69 13.37
CA LYS A 7 -5.63 2.09 14.08
C LYS A 7 -5.33 0.72 14.67
N ARG A 8 -4.60 -0.15 13.96
CA ARG A 8 -4.28 -1.51 14.42
C ARG A 8 -3.27 -1.53 15.56
N GLY A 9 -2.24 -0.68 15.52
CA GLY A 9 -1.30 -0.55 16.62
C GLY A 9 -1.96 -0.18 17.95
N ARG A 10 -2.98 0.69 17.93
CA ARG A 10 -3.72 1.11 19.13
C ARG A 10 -4.54 -0.02 19.76
N VAL A 11 -5.14 -0.90 18.96
CA VAL A 11 -5.93 -2.04 19.47
C VAL A 11 -5.04 -3.03 20.23
N ALA A 12 -3.81 -3.24 19.77
CA ALA A 12 -2.83 -4.12 20.43
C ALA A 12 -2.01 -3.43 21.52
N GLY A 13 -2.31 -2.17 21.87
CA GLY A 13 -1.60 -1.40 22.89
C GLY A 13 -0.24 -0.83 22.45
N HIS A 14 0.13 -0.94 21.17
CA HIS A 14 1.36 -0.37 20.64
C HIS A 14 1.20 1.12 20.31
N LYS A 15 2.22 1.91 20.64
CA LYS A 15 2.32 3.32 20.21
C LYS A 15 2.87 3.36 18.78
N VAL A 16 2.21 4.13 17.91
CA VAL A 16 2.75 4.45 16.59
C VAL A 16 3.57 5.72 16.70
N LEU A 17 4.85 5.62 16.34
CA LEU A 17 5.77 6.74 16.22
C LEU A 17 5.74 7.20 14.76
N THR A 18 5.20 8.39 14.53
CA THR A 18 5.06 8.94 13.17
C THR A 18 6.33 9.68 12.76
N ILE A 19 6.80 9.41 11.55
CA ILE A 19 7.93 10.12 10.92
C ILE A 19 7.36 10.88 9.71
N PRO A 20 7.78 12.15 9.47
CA PRO A 20 7.41 12.87 8.27
C PRO A 20 7.77 12.08 7.01
N HIS A 21 6.90 12.11 6.03
CA HIS A 21 7.08 11.34 4.80
C HIS A 21 6.85 12.21 3.56
N LYS A 22 7.39 11.79 2.43
CA LYS A 22 7.13 12.39 1.12
C LYS A 22 6.28 11.42 0.29
N ASN A 23 5.04 11.83 -0.01
CA ASN A 23 4.09 11.01 -0.79
C ASN A 23 3.98 9.57 -0.28
N GLY A 24 3.87 9.40 1.05
CA GLY A 24 3.71 8.10 1.70
C GLY A 24 5.00 7.31 1.93
N LYS A 25 6.15 7.71 1.39
CA LYS A 25 7.43 7.02 1.59
C LYS A 25 8.18 7.57 2.80
N LEU A 26 8.70 6.67 3.63
CA LEU A 26 9.67 7.00 4.66
C LEU A 26 11.07 7.00 4.04
N GLU A 27 11.81 8.09 4.25
CA GLU A 27 13.21 8.15 3.87
C GLU A 27 14.09 7.53 4.96
N ALA A 28 15.05 6.71 4.57
CA ALA A 28 15.97 6.06 5.52
C ALA A 28 16.70 7.06 6.42
N ALA A 29 17.09 8.22 5.86
CA ALA A 29 17.72 9.30 6.63
C ALA A 29 16.80 9.87 7.71
N ALA A 30 15.48 10.01 7.42
CA ALA A 30 14.52 10.51 8.39
C ALA A 30 14.28 9.48 9.52
N VAL A 31 14.26 8.19 9.20
CA VAL A 31 14.17 7.11 10.18
C VAL A 31 15.41 7.13 11.08
N LYS A 32 16.61 7.19 10.49
CA LYS A 32 17.86 7.24 11.23
C LYS A 32 17.93 8.46 12.16
N HIS A 33 17.63 9.65 11.65
CA HIS A 33 17.60 10.87 12.44
C HIS A 33 16.62 10.80 13.62
N TYR A 34 15.43 10.20 13.41
CA TYR A 34 14.46 9.99 14.48
C TYR A 34 15.04 9.09 15.58
N LEU A 35 15.68 7.97 15.20
CA LEU A 35 16.27 7.01 16.15
C LEU A 35 17.45 7.60 16.89
N GLU A 36 18.34 8.34 16.22
CA GLU A 36 19.45 9.07 16.84
C GLU A 36 18.95 10.02 17.92
N ARG A 37 17.97 10.86 17.59
CA ARG A 37 17.38 11.79 18.58
C ARG A 37 16.70 11.07 19.73
N PHE A 38 16.00 9.96 19.44
CA PHE A 38 15.33 9.17 20.46
C PHE A 38 16.33 8.63 21.47
N TYR A 39 17.43 8.02 21.02
CA TYR A 39 18.42 7.42 21.92
C TYR A 39 19.38 8.42 22.58
N GLN A 40 19.49 9.64 22.05
CA GLN A 40 20.21 10.75 22.69
C GLN A 40 19.39 11.43 23.79
N ASP A 41 18.09 11.22 23.84
CA ASP A 41 17.24 11.79 24.90
C ASP A 41 17.51 11.05 26.23
N GLY A 42 17.92 11.78 27.26
CA GLY A 42 18.19 11.21 28.59
C GLY A 42 16.98 10.52 29.25
N SER A 43 15.78 10.80 28.75
CA SER A 43 14.53 10.19 29.21
C SER A 43 14.10 8.98 28.36
N CYS A 44 14.88 8.54 27.37
CA CYS A 44 14.48 7.51 26.41
C CYS A 44 14.08 6.19 27.10
N THR A 45 14.67 5.86 28.25
CA THR A 45 14.33 4.65 29.05
C THR A 45 12.91 4.69 29.64
N HIS A 46 12.33 5.88 29.76
CA HIS A 46 10.94 6.08 30.25
C HIS A 46 9.92 6.16 29.10
N MET A 47 10.36 6.09 27.86
CA MET A 47 9.52 6.19 26.67
C MET A 47 9.25 4.82 26.07
N VAL A 48 8.17 4.73 25.26
CA VAL A 48 7.90 3.52 24.48
C VAL A 48 9.02 3.34 23.44
N GLN A 49 9.74 2.24 23.54
CA GLN A 49 10.87 1.94 22.67
C GLN A 49 10.43 1.67 21.22
N PRO A 50 11.18 2.12 20.23
CA PRO A 50 10.99 1.70 18.84
C PRO A 50 11.10 0.18 18.73
N GLY A 51 10.08 -0.47 18.16
CA GLY A 51 10.01 -1.94 18.08
C GLY A 51 10.08 -2.48 16.66
N MET A 52 9.75 -1.68 15.65
CA MET A 52 9.88 -2.03 14.24
C MET A 52 9.74 -0.80 13.34
N VAL A 53 10.26 -0.89 12.13
CA VAL A 53 9.96 0.03 11.04
C VAL A 53 8.86 -0.59 10.17
N TYR A 54 7.77 0.16 9.98
CA TYR A 54 6.62 -0.28 9.19
C TYR A 54 6.47 0.62 7.96
N ILE A 55 6.42 0.02 6.78
CA ILE A 55 6.18 0.72 5.51
C ILE A 55 5.08 0.03 4.70
N SER A 56 4.41 0.77 3.83
CA SER A 56 3.46 0.22 2.84
C SER A 56 4.09 0.24 1.44
N HIS A 57 3.96 -0.86 0.69
CA HIS A 57 4.43 -0.92 -0.70
C HIS A 57 3.44 -1.69 -1.60
N PRO A 58 2.86 -1.03 -2.62
CA PRO A 58 2.85 0.44 -2.86
C PRO A 58 2.32 1.24 -1.68
N THR A 59 2.71 2.52 -1.61
CA THR A 59 2.17 3.40 -0.57
C THR A 59 0.70 3.73 -0.85
N GLU A 60 0.01 4.29 0.12
CA GLU A 60 -1.38 4.77 -0.03
C GLU A 60 -1.52 5.90 -1.06
N TYR A 61 -0.42 6.60 -1.36
CA TYR A 61 -0.33 7.61 -2.42
C TYR A 61 -0.02 7.03 -3.80
N GLY A 62 0.03 5.70 -3.92
CA GLY A 62 0.37 5.04 -5.18
C GLY A 62 1.82 5.22 -5.62
N THR A 63 2.73 5.51 -4.69
CA THR A 63 4.17 5.59 -4.96
C THR A 63 4.87 4.28 -4.66
N LEU A 64 5.99 4.04 -5.31
CA LEU A 64 6.80 2.82 -5.17
C LEU A 64 8.11 3.12 -4.46
N TYR A 65 8.51 2.24 -3.56
CA TYR A 65 9.90 2.18 -3.13
C TYR A 65 10.75 1.55 -4.22
N THR A 66 11.89 2.14 -4.50
CA THR A 66 12.92 1.48 -5.31
C THR A 66 13.68 0.45 -4.47
N LYS A 67 14.37 -0.47 -5.15
CA LYS A 67 15.23 -1.44 -4.45
C LYS A 67 16.31 -0.76 -3.60
N GLU A 68 16.87 0.34 -4.07
CA GLU A 68 17.88 1.10 -3.33
C GLU A 68 17.28 1.78 -2.08
N GLU A 69 16.07 2.33 -2.15
CA GLU A 69 15.39 2.89 -0.98
C GLU A 69 15.11 1.81 0.07
N LEU A 70 14.67 0.62 -0.37
CA LEU A 70 14.47 -0.51 0.54
C LEU A 70 15.77 -1.01 1.17
N LYS A 71 16.88 -1.06 0.43
CA LYS A 71 18.19 -1.39 0.97
C LYS A 71 18.65 -0.36 2.00
N ALA A 72 18.42 0.93 1.72
CA ALA A 72 18.78 2.00 2.66
C ALA A 72 17.99 1.87 3.98
N LEU A 73 16.67 1.60 3.90
CA LEU A 73 15.84 1.33 5.08
C LEU A 73 16.32 0.07 5.82
N ARG A 74 16.63 -1.01 5.09
CA ARG A 74 17.17 -2.25 5.69
C ARG A 74 18.44 -1.97 6.50
N LYS A 75 19.38 -1.19 5.92
CA LYS A 75 20.63 -0.83 6.59
C LYS A 75 20.39 -0.09 7.92
N VAL A 76 19.46 0.86 7.94
CA VAL A 76 19.09 1.55 9.19
C VAL A 76 18.46 0.56 10.19
N CYS A 77 17.57 -0.30 9.72
CA CYS A 77 16.95 -1.33 10.57
C CYS A 77 18.00 -2.28 11.19
N GLU A 78 19.03 -2.66 10.44
CA GLU A 78 20.13 -3.48 10.93
C GLU A 78 20.98 -2.76 11.98
N GLU A 79 21.31 -1.48 11.71
CA GLU A 79 22.09 -0.65 12.63
C GLU A 79 21.43 -0.54 14.01
N TYR A 80 20.08 -0.43 14.04
CA TYR A 80 19.30 -0.30 15.28
C TYR A 80 18.61 -1.58 15.73
N GLN A 81 18.91 -2.71 15.12
CA GLN A 81 18.34 -4.04 15.44
C GLN A 81 16.79 -4.04 15.40
N LEU A 82 16.20 -3.28 14.51
CA LEU A 82 14.75 -3.21 14.31
C LEU A 82 14.32 -4.09 13.14
N PRO A 83 13.24 -4.87 13.27
CA PRO A 83 12.65 -5.54 12.12
C PRO A 83 12.04 -4.53 11.13
N LEU A 84 12.19 -4.82 9.84
CA LEU A 84 11.50 -4.12 8.77
C LEU A 84 10.26 -4.91 8.36
N PHE A 85 9.09 -4.33 8.59
CA PHE A 85 7.79 -4.87 8.20
C PHE A 85 7.25 -4.13 6.98
N LEU A 86 6.84 -4.89 5.95
CA LEU A 86 6.24 -4.31 4.74
C LEU A 86 4.77 -4.72 4.61
N ASP A 87 3.90 -3.71 4.63
CA ASP A 87 2.48 -3.82 4.30
C ASP A 87 2.32 -3.93 2.79
N GLY A 88 1.96 -5.11 2.32
CA GLY A 88 1.74 -5.42 0.91
C GLY A 88 0.28 -5.51 0.51
N ALA A 89 -0.63 -4.71 1.09
CA ALA A 89 -2.08 -4.77 0.81
C ALA A 89 -2.43 -4.65 -0.69
N ARG A 90 -1.56 -4.00 -1.46
CA ARG A 90 -1.66 -3.86 -2.93
C ARG A 90 -0.39 -4.35 -3.64
N LEU A 91 0.30 -5.31 -3.04
CA LEU A 91 1.64 -5.73 -3.49
C LEU A 91 1.66 -6.17 -4.96
N GLY A 92 0.67 -6.95 -5.39
CA GLY A 92 0.58 -7.38 -6.79
C GLY A 92 0.60 -6.21 -7.77
N TYR A 93 -0.13 -5.16 -7.46
CA TYR A 93 -0.15 -3.95 -8.29
C TYR A 93 1.19 -3.23 -8.30
N GLY A 94 1.89 -3.19 -7.17
CA GLY A 94 3.25 -2.62 -7.10
C GLY A 94 4.27 -3.42 -7.90
N LEU A 95 4.19 -4.75 -7.87
CA LEU A 95 5.08 -5.63 -8.62
C LEU A 95 4.87 -5.59 -10.14
N CYS A 96 3.68 -5.17 -10.59
CA CYS A 96 3.33 -5.04 -12.02
C CYS A 96 3.35 -3.58 -12.50
N ALA A 97 3.60 -2.62 -11.62
CA ALA A 97 3.59 -1.20 -11.98
C ALA A 97 4.77 -0.82 -12.88
N PRO A 98 4.57 0.09 -13.87
CA PRO A 98 5.66 0.63 -14.66
C PRO A 98 6.76 1.24 -13.79
N GLY A 99 8.01 0.92 -14.09
CA GLY A 99 9.19 1.44 -13.39
C GLY A 99 9.50 0.76 -12.05
N THR A 100 8.77 -0.32 -11.67
CA THR A 100 9.19 -1.13 -10.52
C THR A 100 10.50 -1.87 -10.79
N ASP A 101 11.39 -1.86 -9.82
CA ASP A 101 12.66 -2.63 -9.83
C ASP A 101 12.72 -3.66 -8.69
N VAL A 102 11.58 -3.84 -7.98
CA VAL A 102 11.44 -4.71 -6.80
C VAL A 102 10.70 -5.99 -7.18
N THR A 103 11.21 -7.12 -6.72
CA THR A 103 10.62 -8.45 -6.87
C THR A 103 10.25 -9.05 -5.51
N LEU A 104 9.42 -10.10 -5.49
CA LEU A 104 9.15 -10.87 -4.25
C LEU A 104 10.44 -11.42 -3.63
N ALA A 105 11.41 -11.83 -4.46
CA ALA A 105 12.70 -12.31 -3.98
C ALA A 105 13.53 -11.20 -3.30
N ASP A 106 13.42 -9.96 -3.78
CA ASP A 106 14.05 -8.81 -3.14
C ASP A 106 13.40 -8.51 -1.79
N LEU A 107 12.08 -8.55 -1.70
CA LEU A 107 11.36 -8.37 -0.44
C LEU A 107 11.72 -9.44 0.60
N ALA A 108 11.85 -10.71 0.16
CA ALA A 108 12.27 -11.80 1.02
C ALA A 108 13.69 -11.62 1.59
N LYS A 109 14.57 -10.93 0.87
CA LYS A 109 15.93 -10.61 1.33
C LYS A 109 15.97 -9.39 2.24
N LEU A 110 15.15 -8.37 1.95
CA LEU A 110 15.22 -7.06 2.58
C LEU A 110 14.30 -6.92 3.79
N CYS A 111 13.15 -7.59 3.82
CA CYS A 111 12.20 -7.50 4.92
C CYS A 111 12.36 -8.66 5.92
N ASP A 112 12.00 -8.40 7.17
CA ASP A 112 11.91 -9.46 8.18
C ASP A 112 10.52 -10.11 8.17
N VAL A 113 9.49 -9.32 7.86
CA VAL A 113 8.12 -9.77 7.64
C VAL A 113 7.51 -8.92 6.56
N PHE A 114 6.74 -9.52 5.67
CA PHE A 114 5.84 -8.80 4.79
C PHE A 114 4.56 -9.60 4.57
N TYR A 115 3.50 -8.96 4.14
CA TYR A 115 2.35 -9.71 3.67
C TYR A 115 2.02 -9.43 2.20
N ILE A 116 1.47 -10.45 1.57
CA ILE A 116 0.99 -10.42 0.19
C ILE A 116 -0.51 -10.19 0.25
N GLY A 117 -0.96 -9.06 -0.25
CA GLY A 117 -2.36 -8.68 -0.24
C GLY A 117 -3.20 -9.62 -1.10
N GLY A 118 -4.24 -10.22 -0.50
CA GLY A 118 -5.17 -11.10 -1.19
C GLY A 118 -6.49 -10.41 -1.54
N THR A 119 -7.12 -9.75 -0.56
CA THR A 119 -8.48 -9.20 -0.71
C THR A 119 -8.65 -8.16 -1.80
N LYS A 120 -7.59 -7.42 -2.17
CA LYS A 120 -7.62 -6.47 -3.27
C LYS A 120 -7.17 -7.06 -4.60
N VAL A 121 -6.65 -8.29 -4.59
CA VAL A 121 -6.04 -8.95 -5.75
C VAL A 121 -6.62 -10.37 -5.92
N GLY A 122 -7.95 -10.47 -5.98
CA GLY A 122 -8.67 -11.68 -6.38
C GLY A 122 -9.03 -12.67 -5.28
N ALA A 123 -8.47 -12.59 -4.08
CA ALA A 123 -8.90 -13.43 -2.97
C ALA A 123 -10.25 -12.94 -2.40
N LEU A 124 -11.10 -13.85 -1.97
CA LEU A 124 -12.36 -13.54 -1.30
C LEU A 124 -12.11 -12.91 0.07
N PHE A 125 -11.07 -13.37 0.77
CA PHE A 125 -10.66 -12.87 2.09
C PHE A 125 -9.23 -13.31 2.42
N GLY A 126 -8.60 -12.58 3.34
CA GLY A 126 -7.29 -12.93 3.89
C GLY A 126 -6.09 -12.36 3.13
N GLU A 127 -4.97 -12.49 3.80
CA GLU A 127 -3.65 -12.03 3.37
C GLU A 127 -2.63 -13.13 3.69
N ALA A 128 -1.58 -13.28 2.87
CA ALA A 128 -0.50 -14.22 3.16
C ALA A 128 0.65 -13.50 3.87
N VAL A 129 0.86 -13.79 5.15
CA VAL A 129 1.98 -13.25 5.93
C VAL A 129 3.21 -14.12 5.72
N VAL A 130 4.31 -13.50 5.30
CA VAL A 130 5.57 -14.17 4.95
C VAL A 130 6.66 -13.83 5.96
N PHE A 131 7.25 -14.85 6.55
CA PHE A 131 8.46 -14.79 7.39
C PHE A 131 9.63 -15.42 6.61
N PRO A 132 10.35 -14.65 5.77
CA PRO A 132 11.30 -15.23 4.83
C PRO A 132 12.53 -15.82 5.48
N LYS A 133 12.88 -15.37 6.67
CA LYS A 133 14.09 -15.79 7.43
C LYS A 133 13.81 -16.87 8.46
N LYS A 134 12.64 -17.50 8.44
CA LYS A 134 12.18 -18.43 9.48
C LYS A 134 12.24 -17.82 10.89
N ASN A 135 11.98 -16.52 10.98
CA ASN A 135 12.10 -15.67 12.17
C ASN A 135 10.76 -15.49 12.89
N THR A 136 9.85 -16.44 12.80
CA THR A 136 8.62 -16.44 13.60
C THR A 136 8.97 -16.48 15.09
N VAL A 137 8.25 -15.68 15.87
CA VAL A 137 8.45 -15.66 17.32
C VAL A 137 8.07 -17.01 17.93
N PRO A 138 8.72 -17.42 19.04
CA PRO A 138 8.35 -18.64 19.77
C PRO A 138 6.87 -18.63 20.15
N GLY A 139 6.18 -19.76 19.97
CA GLY A 139 4.75 -19.86 20.27
C GLY A 139 3.83 -19.13 19.30
N PHE A 140 4.28 -18.78 18.09
CA PHE A 140 3.51 -18.02 17.11
C PHE A 140 2.14 -18.64 16.81
N PHE A 141 2.05 -19.97 16.71
CA PHE A 141 0.77 -20.66 16.52
C PHE A 141 -0.21 -20.40 17.70
N THR A 142 0.28 -20.41 18.93
CA THR A 142 -0.53 -20.09 20.12
C THR A 142 -0.99 -18.63 20.10
N LEU A 143 -0.12 -17.70 19.70
CA LEU A 143 -0.48 -16.29 19.52
C LEU A 143 -1.56 -16.10 18.44
N MET A 144 -1.45 -16.80 17.30
CA MET A 144 -2.47 -16.80 16.26
C MET A 144 -3.81 -17.30 16.82
N LYS A 145 -3.80 -18.39 17.59
CA LYS A 145 -4.98 -18.95 18.21
C LYS A 145 -5.64 -17.99 19.20
N GLN A 146 -4.86 -17.32 20.03
CA GLN A 146 -5.34 -16.29 20.97
C GLN A 146 -6.02 -15.12 20.26
N GLN A 147 -5.56 -14.76 19.07
CA GLN A 147 -6.12 -13.70 18.25
C GLN A 147 -7.26 -14.15 17.32
N GLY A 148 -7.74 -15.40 17.46
CA GLY A 148 -8.78 -15.97 16.62
C GLY A 148 -8.36 -16.24 15.16
N ALA A 149 -7.07 -16.22 14.86
CA ALA A 149 -6.54 -16.38 13.50
C ALA A 149 -6.37 -17.85 13.06
N VAL A 150 -6.58 -18.81 13.96
CA VAL A 150 -6.57 -20.24 13.64
C VAL A 150 -8.00 -20.73 13.43
N LEU A 151 -8.41 -20.79 12.19
CA LEU A 151 -9.75 -21.19 11.79
C LEU A 151 -9.84 -22.71 11.60
N ALA A 152 -10.96 -23.34 12.00
CA ALA A 152 -11.21 -24.77 11.80
C ALA A 152 -11.17 -25.19 10.31
N LYS A 153 -11.54 -24.29 9.41
CA LYS A 153 -11.50 -24.45 7.96
C LYS A 153 -10.44 -23.54 7.30
N GLY A 154 -9.33 -23.26 8.00
CA GLY A 154 -8.27 -22.35 7.55
C GLY A 154 -7.63 -22.71 6.20
N ARG A 155 -7.73 -23.98 5.77
CA ARG A 155 -7.31 -24.40 4.43
C ARG A 155 -7.98 -23.62 3.29
N LEU A 156 -9.17 -23.03 3.51
CA LEU A 156 -9.84 -22.20 2.49
C LEU A 156 -9.03 -20.95 2.15
N LEU A 157 -8.33 -20.38 3.13
CA LEU A 157 -7.36 -19.30 2.90
C LEU A 157 -6.17 -19.79 2.05
N GLY A 158 -5.62 -20.95 2.39
CA GLY A 158 -4.50 -21.55 1.66
C GLY A 158 -4.84 -21.85 0.20
N ILE A 159 -6.02 -22.44 -0.06
CA ILE A 159 -6.49 -22.75 -1.42
C ILE A 159 -6.58 -21.50 -2.30
N GLN A 160 -7.04 -20.36 -1.77
CA GLN A 160 -7.07 -19.09 -2.53
C GLN A 160 -5.68 -18.67 -2.98
N PHE A 161 -4.70 -18.70 -2.07
CA PHE A 161 -3.33 -18.35 -2.40
C PHE A 161 -2.66 -19.38 -3.30
N ASP A 162 -2.92 -20.66 -3.12
CA ASP A 162 -2.47 -21.72 -4.03
C ASP A 162 -2.97 -21.46 -5.46
N THR A 163 -4.26 -21.17 -5.61
CA THR A 163 -4.85 -20.79 -6.90
C THR A 163 -4.24 -19.53 -7.48
N LEU A 164 -4.09 -18.46 -6.67
CA LEU A 164 -3.55 -17.19 -7.13
C LEU A 164 -2.08 -17.31 -7.58
N PHE A 165 -1.29 -18.18 -6.95
CA PHE A 165 0.10 -18.40 -7.34
C PHE A 165 0.27 -19.48 -8.42
N THR A 166 -0.76 -20.26 -8.72
CA THR A 166 -0.75 -21.20 -9.84
C THR A 166 -0.70 -20.44 -11.15
N GLU A 167 0.21 -20.82 -12.06
CA GLU A 167 0.41 -20.22 -13.39
C GLU A 167 0.56 -18.68 -13.37
N ASN A 168 1.09 -18.13 -12.30
CA ASN A 168 1.27 -16.68 -12.11
C ASN A 168 -0.04 -15.87 -12.18
N LEU A 169 -1.19 -16.46 -11.84
CA LEU A 169 -2.48 -15.77 -11.92
C LEU A 169 -2.47 -14.46 -11.14
N TYR A 170 -1.88 -14.44 -9.93
CA TYR A 170 -1.75 -13.24 -9.11
C TYR A 170 -1.12 -12.05 -9.87
N LEU A 171 -0.06 -12.29 -10.61
CA LEU A 171 0.61 -11.25 -11.40
C LEU A 171 -0.18 -10.91 -12.66
N LYS A 172 -0.80 -11.89 -13.33
CA LYS A 172 -1.63 -11.66 -14.53
C LYS A 172 -2.79 -10.71 -14.24
N ILE A 173 -3.55 -10.97 -13.16
CA ILE A 173 -4.69 -10.13 -12.79
C ILE A 173 -4.24 -8.78 -12.20
N SER A 174 -3.06 -8.72 -11.60
CA SER A 174 -2.46 -7.46 -11.15
C SER A 174 -2.03 -6.60 -12.34
N ALA A 175 -1.41 -7.19 -13.36
CA ALA A 175 -1.02 -6.49 -14.59
C ALA A 175 -2.23 -5.91 -15.32
N HIS A 176 -3.34 -6.67 -15.42
CA HIS A 176 -4.59 -6.17 -15.95
C HIS A 176 -5.09 -4.93 -15.18
N ALA A 177 -5.09 -4.96 -13.85
CA ALA A 177 -5.49 -3.80 -13.06
C ALA A 177 -4.61 -2.56 -13.31
N ILE A 178 -3.31 -2.76 -13.52
CA ILE A 178 -2.37 -1.68 -13.87
C ILE A 178 -2.66 -1.13 -15.27
N GLU A 179 -2.92 -1.99 -16.25
CA GLU A 179 -3.32 -1.57 -17.60
C GLU A 179 -4.56 -0.68 -17.55
N MET A 180 -5.60 -1.11 -16.83
CA MET A 180 -6.83 -0.31 -16.64
C MET A 180 -6.52 1.02 -15.93
N ALA A 181 -5.65 1.03 -14.93
CA ALA A 181 -5.25 2.27 -14.24
C ALA A 181 -4.51 3.24 -15.16
N MET A 182 -3.61 2.76 -16.00
CA MET A 182 -2.90 3.62 -16.96
C MET A 182 -3.87 4.19 -17.99
N ARG A 183 -4.83 3.41 -18.45
CA ARG A 183 -5.88 3.92 -19.36
C ARG A 183 -6.77 4.96 -18.68
N ILE A 184 -7.17 4.76 -17.42
CA ILE A 184 -7.89 5.77 -16.61
C ILE A 184 -7.08 7.07 -16.52
N LYS A 185 -5.78 6.95 -16.24
CA LYS A 185 -4.87 8.10 -16.16
C LYS A 185 -4.78 8.89 -17.47
N GLU A 186 -4.64 8.18 -18.59
CA GLU A 186 -4.67 8.78 -19.94
C GLU A 186 -5.96 9.56 -20.16
N LEU A 187 -7.11 8.93 -19.94
CA LEU A 187 -8.41 9.56 -20.12
C LEU A 187 -8.57 10.81 -19.24
N LEU A 188 -8.17 10.75 -17.97
CA LEU A 188 -8.24 11.90 -17.07
C LEU A 188 -7.32 13.04 -17.54
N THR A 189 -6.12 12.75 -18.01
CA THR A 189 -5.18 13.77 -18.50
C THR A 189 -5.60 14.35 -19.86
N GLU A 190 -6.11 13.54 -20.77
CA GLU A 190 -6.68 13.96 -22.06
C GLU A 190 -7.85 14.96 -21.88
N HIS A 191 -8.61 14.81 -20.79
CA HIS A 191 -9.73 15.72 -20.45
C HIS A 191 -9.31 16.86 -19.51
N GLY A 192 -8.01 17.14 -19.41
CA GLY A 192 -7.48 18.31 -18.70
C GLY A 192 -7.54 18.21 -17.19
N CYS A 193 -7.75 17.02 -16.59
CA CYS A 193 -7.69 16.84 -15.15
C CYS A 193 -6.22 16.80 -14.67
N PRO A 194 -5.75 17.81 -13.91
CA PRO A 194 -4.35 17.83 -13.46
C PRO A 194 -4.06 16.67 -12.52
N LEU A 195 -2.91 16.00 -12.69
CA LEU A 195 -2.47 14.97 -11.76
C LEU A 195 -2.11 15.60 -10.42
N TYR A 196 -2.72 15.12 -9.33
CA TYR A 196 -2.32 15.44 -7.97
C TYR A 196 -1.04 14.67 -7.61
N ILE A 197 -0.98 13.38 -7.99
CA ILE A 197 0.20 12.53 -7.87
C ILE A 197 0.31 11.71 -9.16
N ASN A 198 1.52 11.68 -9.73
CA ASN A 198 1.81 10.81 -10.87
C ASN A 198 2.07 9.38 -10.40
N SER A 199 0.99 8.66 -10.09
CA SER A 199 1.06 7.28 -9.62
C SER A 199 1.24 6.29 -10.78
N PRO A 200 2.17 5.32 -10.68
CA PRO A 200 2.27 4.19 -11.60
C PRO A 200 1.40 2.98 -11.18
N THR A 201 0.63 3.09 -10.09
CA THR A 201 -0.11 1.96 -9.52
C THR A 201 -1.57 1.94 -9.95
N ASN A 202 -2.36 1.05 -9.37
CA ASN A 202 -3.80 0.95 -9.61
C ASN A 202 -4.61 2.13 -9.03
N GLN A 203 -3.99 3.08 -8.35
CA GLN A 203 -4.63 4.26 -7.79
C GLN A 203 -4.19 5.49 -8.57
N GLN A 204 -5.12 6.25 -9.12
CA GLN A 204 -4.88 7.47 -9.87
C GLN A 204 -5.44 8.67 -9.12
N PHE A 205 -4.67 9.72 -9.01
CA PHE A 205 -5.01 10.90 -8.23
C PHE A 205 -4.99 12.14 -9.11
N VAL A 206 -6.12 12.81 -9.20
CA VAL A 206 -6.29 14.04 -9.99
C VAL A 206 -6.95 15.13 -9.17
N VAL A 207 -6.78 16.37 -9.58
CA VAL A 207 -7.48 17.51 -8.99
C VAL A 207 -8.75 17.77 -9.81
N LEU A 208 -9.89 17.80 -9.10
CA LEU A 208 -11.19 18.15 -9.69
C LEU A 208 -11.77 19.36 -8.96
N ASN A 209 -12.39 20.27 -9.72
CA ASN A 209 -13.15 21.37 -9.13
C ASN A 209 -14.53 20.89 -8.63
N ALA A 210 -15.27 21.77 -7.94
CA ALA A 210 -16.56 21.43 -7.34
C ALA A 210 -17.62 21.04 -8.41
N ALA A 211 -17.63 21.70 -9.57
CA ALA A 211 -18.58 21.42 -10.65
C ALA A 211 -18.30 20.03 -11.27
N GLN A 212 -17.03 19.71 -11.51
CA GLN A 212 -16.63 18.41 -12.02
C GLN A 212 -16.97 17.28 -11.04
N ARG A 213 -16.74 17.48 -9.74
CA ARG A 213 -17.07 16.49 -8.69
C ARG A 213 -18.59 16.26 -8.63
N GLU A 214 -19.41 17.30 -8.68
CA GLU A 214 -20.87 17.16 -8.67
C GLU A 214 -21.37 16.45 -9.93
N ALA A 215 -20.79 16.74 -11.11
CA ALA A 215 -21.14 16.07 -12.35
C ALA A 215 -20.79 14.57 -12.39
N LEU A 216 -19.81 14.12 -11.58
CA LEU A 216 -19.41 12.71 -11.48
C LEU A 216 -20.19 11.95 -10.40
N LYS A 217 -20.78 12.61 -9.41
CA LYS A 217 -21.27 12.08 -8.14
C LYS A 217 -22.10 10.81 -8.24
N ASP A 218 -23.07 10.75 -9.12
CA ASP A 218 -23.97 9.60 -9.29
C ASP A 218 -23.61 8.70 -10.49
N ARG A 219 -22.51 9.01 -11.16
CA ARG A 219 -22.07 8.35 -12.39
C ARG A 219 -20.81 7.53 -12.21
N VAL A 220 -19.90 7.99 -11.34
CA VAL A 220 -18.60 7.37 -11.13
C VAL A 220 -18.29 7.31 -9.64
N SER A 221 -18.00 6.11 -9.14
CA SER A 221 -17.52 5.94 -7.76
C SER A 221 -16.05 6.34 -7.68
N CYS A 222 -15.77 7.48 -7.07
CA CYS A 222 -14.43 7.97 -6.77
C CYS A 222 -14.39 8.48 -5.32
N GLU A 223 -13.19 8.61 -4.76
CA GLU A 223 -13.01 9.01 -3.37
C GLU A 223 -12.32 10.36 -3.28
N THR A 224 -12.90 11.30 -2.51
CA THR A 224 -12.19 12.50 -2.13
C THR A 224 -11.03 12.14 -1.22
N TRP A 225 -9.82 12.38 -1.70
CA TRP A 225 -8.58 12.10 -0.97
C TRP A 225 -8.21 13.23 -0.01
N GLU A 226 -8.27 14.45 -0.51
CA GLU A 226 -7.95 15.66 0.24
C GLU A 226 -8.70 16.85 -0.34
N GLU A 227 -9.33 17.66 0.52
CA GLU A 227 -9.90 18.94 0.11
C GLU A 227 -8.77 19.96 -0.06
N LEU A 228 -8.82 20.69 -1.16
CA LEU A 228 -7.84 21.71 -1.53
C LEU A 228 -8.46 23.11 -1.43
N GLU A 229 -7.64 24.12 -1.68
CA GLU A 229 -8.12 25.50 -1.72
C GLU A 229 -9.13 25.72 -2.87
N ASN A 230 -9.95 26.78 -2.74
CA ASN A 230 -10.95 27.20 -3.73
C ASN A 230 -12.00 26.14 -4.10
N GLY A 231 -12.31 25.20 -3.19
CA GLY A 231 -13.33 24.18 -3.41
C GLY A 231 -12.93 23.07 -4.36
N ALA A 232 -11.68 23.02 -4.79
CA ALA A 232 -11.12 21.87 -5.51
C ALA A 232 -10.78 20.73 -4.52
N ALA A 233 -10.64 19.52 -5.04
CA ALA A 233 -10.18 18.38 -4.25
C ALA A 233 -9.26 17.47 -5.06
N ALA A 234 -8.31 16.85 -4.38
CA ALA A 234 -7.65 15.68 -4.88
C ALA A 234 -8.63 14.50 -4.79
N VAL A 235 -8.85 13.85 -5.91
CA VAL A 235 -9.81 12.73 -6.04
C VAL A 235 -9.05 11.49 -6.49
N ARG A 236 -9.36 10.36 -5.86
CA ARG A 236 -8.77 9.07 -6.16
C ARG A 236 -9.71 8.19 -6.98
N PHE A 237 -9.24 7.76 -8.14
CA PHE A 237 -9.79 6.66 -8.91
C PHE A 237 -8.97 5.40 -8.66
N ALA A 238 -9.60 4.24 -8.59
CA ALA A 238 -8.90 2.98 -8.34
C ALA A 238 -9.45 1.88 -9.24
N SER A 239 -8.56 1.25 -10.00
CA SER A 239 -8.85 0.01 -10.71
C SER A 239 -8.58 -1.20 -9.84
N SER A 240 -9.10 -2.34 -10.24
CA SER A 240 -8.86 -3.64 -9.61
C SER A 240 -8.71 -4.73 -10.66
N TRP A 241 -8.40 -5.93 -10.21
CA TRP A 241 -8.37 -7.12 -11.03
C TRP A 241 -9.69 -7.41 -11.79
N ALA A 242 -10.82 -6.87 -11.29
CA ALA A 242 -12.14 -7.05 -11.87
C ALA A 242 -12.62 -5.84 -12.70
N THR A 243 -11.81 -4.80 -12.85
CA THR A 243 -12.17 -3.63 -13.66
C THR A 243 -12.27 -4.02 -15.12
N LYS A 244 -13.40 -3.76 -15.75
CA LYS A 244 -13.63 -4.09 -17.16
C LYS A 244 -13.17 -2.97 -18.07
N PRO A 245 -12.57 -3.27 -19.23
CA PRO A 245 -12.20 -2.26 -20.23
C PRO A 245 -13.38 -1.37 -20.65
N GLU A 246 -14.58 -1.96 -20.78
CA GLU A 246 -15.81 -1.25 -21.17
C GLU A 246 -16.18 -0.17 -20.16
N ASP A 247 -15.99 -0.42 -18.85
CA ASP A 247 -16.26 0.53 -17.78
C ASP A 247 -15.26 1.70 -17.83
N VAL A 248 -14.00 1.42 -18.20
CA VAL A 248 -12.96 2.45 -18.38
C VAL A 248 -13.27 3.35 -19.58
N GLU A 249 -13.68 2.77 -20.70
CA GLU A 249 -14.10 3.57 -21.87
C GLU A 249 -15.39 4.35 -21.60
N GLU A 250 -16.31 3.83 -20.77
CA GLU A 250 -17.47 4.59 -20.30
C GLU A 250 -17.05 5.80 -19.46
N LEU A 251 -16.06 5.64 -18.58
CA LEU A 251 -15.47 6.78 -17.86
C LEU A 251 -15.00 7.86 -18.86
N GLY A 252 -14.34 7.48 -19.95
CA GLY A 252 -13.92 8.41 -21.00
C GLY A 252 -15.08 9.16 -21.65
N ARG A 253 -16.22 8.49 -21.88
CA ARG A 253 -17.44 9.14 -22.37
C ARG A 253 -18.02 10.13 -21.37
N ILE A 254 -18.03 9.77 -20.10
CA ILE A 254 -18.50 10.61 -19.00
C ILE A 254 -17.62 11.87 -18.88
N LEU A 255 -16.30 11.72 -18.91
CA LEU A 255 -15.35 12.83 -18.80
C LEU A 255 -15.55 13.88 -19.89
N LYS A 256 -15.94 13.50 -21.12
CA LYS A 256 -16.26 14.42 -22.21
C LYS A 256 -17.45 15.36 -21.93
N THR A 257 -18.27 15.01 -20.95
CA THR A 257 -19.46 15.79 -20.56
C THR A 257 -19.22 16.68 -19.34
N LEU A 258 -18.00 16.67 -18.79
CA LEU A 258 -17.66 17.51 -17.64
C LEU A 258 -17.56 19.00 -18.06
N PRO A 259 -17.96 19.91 -17.15
CA PRO A 259 -17.86 21.34 -17.37
C PRO A 259 -16.41 21.85 -17.33
#